data_33e706c1e3b4666ebef63585294826b4
#
_entry.id   33e706c1e3b4666ebef63585294826b4
#
_cell.length_a   1.000
_cell.length_b   1.000
_cell.length_c   1.000
_cell.angle_alpha   90.00
_cell.angle_beta   90.00
_cell.angle_gamma   90.00
#
_symmetry.space_group_name_H-M   'P 1'
#
loop_
_entity.id
_entity.type
_entity.pdbx_description
1 polymer ?
#
loop_
_entity_poly.entity_id
_entity_poly.type
_entity_poly.pdbx_seq_one_letter_code
_entity_poly.pdbx_strand_id
1 'polypeptide(L)'
;MRYSVAAAIIASSQAAAQSVVGTAYGFANGVTGGGNAEAVTVSSVEELADLLSDDTARTIVINSELDFTGTSATGAGCDRKSCSANNGGQLYLGDLSCGGDDNVAISSITYDAAGPEPLKVGSNKSILGNGKGVLIGKGLELADGASNVIIQGLEFKNINPGLVWGGDALGFKGNNDGVWVDHNKFSLVGRMFIVSHFAPSRLTISNNEFDGTTTISASCNGNHYWTMMFYGDGDQVTLDKNYYHDVAGRAPKLGEDGTTGTFHAVNNFFSNMKGHAFDTYQGASALIEGNVFEAVSQPNTDKAAGSSTLYTVPDASAGSACSSALGRACEVNVVDAASGKLAALKADSVLSTFGKVKDALVKPLAATEVAAHVKANAGPAGLVSVGSTPSKVVGDEAAANTTAPTVPVSSSADEAPAASSEAAAPVASEEPAASSRVSVDPTPAPSTGSGSGSSSGTVAPHGQCGGNEFTGATECVGGYTCTKYNDWYSQCIAASAKFRRNFGPFAKKR
;
A
#
# COMPACT_ATOMS: atom_id res chain seq x y z
N MET A 1 -57.38 37.93 31.48
CA MET A 1 -56.30 36.92 31.52
C MET A 1 -55.93 36.52 30.10
N ARG A 2 -54.75 36.94 29.60
CA ARG A 2 -54.29 36.59 28.25
C ARG A 2 -53.20 35.53 28.44
N TYR A 3 -53.45 34.32 27.96
CA TYR A 3 -52.48 33.26 27.94
C TYR A 3 -51.61 33.36 26.67
N SER A 4 -50.32 33.66 26.82
CA SER A 4 -49.32 33.56 25.74
C SER A 4 -48.86 32.09 25.66
N VAL A 5 -49.14 31.45 24.54
CA VAL A 5 -48.59 30.13 24.22
C VAL A 5 -47.22 30.37 23.56
N ALA A 6 -46.17 30.03 24.25
CA ALA A 6 -44.82 29.98 23.67
C ALA A 6 -44.65 28.67 22.89
N ALA A 7 -44.58 28.78 21.56
CA ALA A 7 -44.22 27.66 20.69
C ALA A 7 -42.73 27.40 20.83
N ALA A 8 -42.34 26.26 21.43
CA ALA A 8 -40.96 25.77 21.40
C ALA A 8 -40.66 25.25 20.00
N ILE A 9 -39.79 25.94 19.27
CA ILE A 9 -39.22 25.46 18.02
C ILE A 9 -38.17 24.41 18.43
N ILE A 10 -38.50 23.14 18.25
CA ILE A 10 -37.50 22.04 18.30
C ILE A 10 -36.75 22.14 17.00
N ALA A 11 -35.55 22.73 17.04
CA ALA A 11 -34.56 22.60 15.96
C ALA A 11 -34.04 21.16 15.96
N SER A 12 -34.63 20.32 15.10
CA SER A 12 -34.01 19.05 14.74
C SER A 12 -32.73 19.39 13.99
N SER A 13 -31.57 19.23 14.64
CA SER A 13 -30.31 19.16 13.95
C SER A 13 -30.36 17.90 13.06
N GLN A 14 -30.71 18.07 11.78
CA GLN A 14 -30.43 17.03 10.80
C GLN A 14 -28.90 16.87 10.79
N ALA A 15 -28.39 15.76 11.34
CA ALA A 15 -27.05 15.33 11.07
C ALA A 15 -26.94 15.21 9.56
N ALA A 16 -26.04 15.98 8.95
CA ALA A 16 -25.75 15.84 7.52
C ALA A 16 -25.46 14.37 7.27
N ALA A 17 -26.17 13.75 6.33
CA ALA A 17 -25.93 12.36 5.95
C ALA A 17 -24.45 12.24 5.58
N GLN A 18 -23.76 11.36 6.26
CA GLN A 18 -22.34 11.13 6.01
C GLN A 18 -22.22 10.46 4.64
N SER A 19 -21.50 11.08 3.75
CA SER A 19 -21.32 10.64 2.36
C SER A 19 -19.85 10.62 1.99
N VAL A 20 -19.53 9.94 0.92
CA VAL A 20 -18.19 9.96 0.31
C VAL A 20 -17.83 11.41 -0.03
N VAL A 21 -16.60 11.80 0.33
CA VAL A 21 -16.03 13.11 -0.02
C VAL A 21 -15.26 12.97 -1.34
N GLY A 22 -15.58 13.81 -2.32
CA GLY A 22 -14.94 13.76 -3.63
C GLY A 22 -15.49 12.67 -4.55
N THR A 23 -14.74 12.33 -5.57
CA THR A 23 -15.09 11.34 -6.60
C THR A 23 -13.87 10.47 -6.89
N ALA A 24 -14.06 9.16 -6.98
CA ALA A 24 -13.00 8.22 -7.33
C ALA A 24 -12.40 8.55 -8.71
N TYR A 25 -11.09 8.44 -8.83
CA TYR A 25 -10.32 8.81 -10.02
C TYR A 25 -9.16 7.83 -10.25
N GLY A 26 -8.27 8.14 -11.17
CA GLY A 26 -7.18 7.24 -11.49
C GLY A 26 -7.70 5.92 -12.04
N PHE A 27 -7.07 4.82 -11.69
CA PHE A 27 -7.60 3.51 -12.08
C PHE A 27 -8.92 3.13 -11.37
N ALA A 28 -9.29 3.78 -10.26
CA ALA A 28 -10.60 3.60 -9.63
C ALA A 28 -11.70 4.50 -10.22
N ASN A 29 -11.45 5.21 -11.33
CA ASN A 29 -12.46 6.04 -11.95
C ASN A 29 -13.76 5.25 -12.19
N GLY A 30 -14.91 5.87 -11.85
CA GLY A 30 -16.23 5.26 -11.98
C GLY A 30 -16.70 4.47 -10.76
N VAL A 31 -15.88 4.33 -9.71
CA VAL A 31 -16.29 3.67 -8.46
C VAL A 31 -17.26 4.55 -7.70
N THR A 32 -18.37 3.96 -7.26
CA THR A 32 -19.46 4.64 -6.52
C THR A 32 -19.69 4.07 -5.12
N GLY A 33 -19.05 2.96 -4.79
CA GLY A 33 -19.23 2.28 -3.51
C GLY A 33 -20.68 1.89 -3.24
N GLY A 34 -21.20 2.29 -2.09
CA GLY A 34 -22.61 2.10 -1.72
C GLY A 34 -23.60 2.95 -2.52
N GLY A 35 -23.10 3.85 -3.41
CA GLY A 35 -23.95 4.70 -4.25
C GLY A 35 -24.86 5.60 -3.41
N ASN A 36 -26.17 5.51 -3.67
CA ASN A 36 -27.19 6.28 -2.97
C ASN A 36 -27.79 5.53 -1.75
N ALA A 37 -27.17 4.44 -1.28
CA ALA A 37 -27.64 3.73 -0.11
C ALA A 37 -27.62 4.66 1.12
N GLU A 38 -28.70 4.60 1.91
CA GLU A 38 -28.76 5.33 3.18
C GLU A 38 -27.59 4.94 4.10
N ALA A 39 -27.00 5.92 4.76
CA ALA A 39 -25.86 5.70 5.64
C ALA A 39 -26.30 5.00 6.93
N VAL A 40 -25.62 3.91 7.26
CA VAL A 40 -25.77 3.17 8.51
C VAL A 40 -24.58 3.43 9.38
N THR A 41 -24.79 3.95 10.60
CA THR A 41 -23.73 4.14 11.58
C THR A 41 -23.57 2.87 12.41
N VAL A 42 -22.37 2.34 12.43
CA VAL A 42 -22.01 1.13 13.15
C VAL A 42 -21.72 1.45 14.62
N SER A 43 -22.21 0.61 15.52
CA SER A 43 -22.05 0.73 16.97
C SER A 43 -21.27 -0.41 17.63
N SER A 44 -21.06 -1.54 16.92
CA SER A 44 -20.32 -2.68 17.45
C SER A 44 -19.49 -3.39 16.37
N VAL A 45 -18.56 -4.23 16.80
CA VAL A 45 -17.68 -5.02 15.91
C VAL A 45 -18.45 -6.10 15.16
N GLU A 46 -19.47 -6.69 15.77
CA GLU A 46 -20.33 -7.71 15.17
C GLU A 46 -21.20 -7.11 14.07
N GLU A 47 -21.82 -5.95 14.32
CA GLU A 47 -22.62 -5.24 13.35
C GLU A 47 -21.81 -4.86 12.10
N LEU A 48 -20.55 -4.43 12.29
CA LEU A 48 -19.67 -4.13 11.16
C LEU A 48 -19.41 -5.37 10.30
N ALA A 49 -19.11 -6.51 10.91
CA ALA A 49 -18.84 -7.76 10.20
C ALA A 49 -20.03 -8.19 9.33
N ASP A 50 -21.24 -8.09 9.86
CA ASP A 50 -22.47 -8.46 9.15
C ASP A 50 -22.75 -7.53 7.95
N LEU A 51 -22.54 -6.21 8.11
CA LEU A 51 -22.77 -5.23 7.07
C LEU A 51 -21.75 -5.30 5.92
N LEU A 52 -20.54 -5.78 6.19
CA LEU A 52 -19.47 -5.87 5.19
C LEU A 52 -19.56 -7.10 4.29
N SER A 53 -20.06 -8.24 4.78
CA SER A 53 -19.78 -9.55 4.24
C SER A 53 -20.50 -9.91 2.94
N ASP A 54 -21.61 -9.26 2.60
CA ASP A 54 -22.41 -9.51 1.39
C ASP A 54 -22.15 -8.46 0.28
N ASP A 55 -22.82 -8.58 -0.87
CA ASP A 55 -22.69 -7.66 -2.01
C ASP A 55 -23.79 -6.58 -2.05
N THR A 56 -24.62 -6.48 -1.02
CA THR A 56 -25.67 -5.43 -0.94
C THR A 56 -25.00 -4.05 -0.86
N ALA A 57 -25.46 -3.11 -1.68
CA ALA A 57 -24.95 -1.75 -1.66
C ALA A 57 -25.22 -1.08 -0.31
N ARG A 58 -24.15 -0.60 0.37
CA ARG A 58 -24.24 0.08 1.67
C ARG A 58 -23.26 1.22 1.79
N THR A 59 -23.71 2.27 2.49
CA THR A 59 -22.84 3.30 3.05
C THR A 59 -22.74 3.05 4.55
N ILE A 60 -21.57 2.60 5.00
CA ILE A 60 -21.26 2.17 6.37
C ILE A 60 -20.40 3.24 7.02
N VAL A 61 -20.87 3.80 8.13
CA VAL A 61 -20.19 4.88 8.84
C VAL A 61 -19.64 4.36 10.17
N ILE A 62 -18.34 4.50 10.35
CA ILE A 62 -17.61 4.18 11.58
C ILE A 62 -17.13 5.52 12.14
N ASN A 63 -17.73 6.00 13.22
CA ASN A 63 -17.41 7.30 13.82
C ASN A 63 -16.83 7.19 15.23
N SER A 64 -16.36 6.00 15.61
CA SER A 64 -15.73 5.68 16.88
C SER A 64 -14.64 4.62 16.68
N GLU A 65 -13.92 4.32 17.76
CA GLU A 65 -13.01 3.19 17.78
C GLU A 65 -13.80 1.88 17.91
N LEU A 66 -13.47 0.91 17.05
CA LEU A 66 -13.93 -0.48 17.13
C LEU A 66 -12.72 -1.35 17.45
N ASP A 67 -12.70 -1.89 18.65
CA ASP A 67 -11.62 -2.71 19.16
C ASP A 67 -11.98 -4.20 19.07
N PHE A 68 -11.24 -4.93 18.25
CA PHE A 68 -11.42 -6.38 18.03
C PHE A 68 -10.47 -7.22 18.88
N THR A 69 -9.60 -6.59 19.67
CA THR A 69 -8.59 -7.29 20.47
C THR A 69 -9.17 -7.94 21.73
N GLY A 70 -8.34 -8.71 22.41
CA GLY A 70 -8.67 -9.32 23.71
C GLY A 70 -8.78 -10.84 23.70
N THR A 71 -8.65 -11.48 22.52
CA THR A 71 -8.64 -12.94 22.42
C THR A 71 -7.23 -13.44 22.16
N SER A 72 -6.58 -13.97 23.20
CA SER A 72 -5.23 -14.51 23.11
C SER A 72 -5.21 -15.88 22.44
N ALA A 73 -4.26 -16.06 21.51
CA ALA A 73 -3.93 -17.33 20.89
C ALA A 73 -2.43 -17.59 20.95
N THR A 74 -2.01 -18.82 20.68
CA THR A 74 -0.60 -19.20 20.60
C THR A 74 -0.34 -20.02 19.35
N GLY A 75 0.84 -19.84 18.74
CA GLY A 75 1.30 -20.61 17.59
C GLY A 75 2.81 -20.77 17.59
N ALA A 76 3.31 -21.76 16.88
CA ALA A 76 4.74 -21.89 16.62
C ALA A 76 5.21 -20.86 15.61
N GLY A 77 6.52 -20.59 15.59
CA GLY A 77 7.13 -19.68 14.64
C GLY A 77 8.63 -19.57 14.87
N CYS A 78 9.19 -18.40 14.59
CA CYS A 78 10.61 -18.16 14.80
C CYS A 78 10.96 -16.71 15.15
N ASP A 79 12.17 -16.54 15.67
CA ASP A 79 12.92 -15.29 15.76
C ASP A 79 14.07 -15.31 14.77
N ARG A 80 14.68 -14.18 14.48
CA ARG A 80 15.88 -14.05 13.66
C ARG A 80 17.09 -13.65 14.49
N LYS A 81 18.24 -14.28 14.23
CA LYS A 81 19.51 -13.94 14.90
C LYS A 81 19.98 -12.54 14.54
N SER A 82 19.83 -12.15 13.26
CA SER A 82 20.28 -10.85 12.73
C SER A 82 19.45 -9.67 13.22
N CYS A 83 18.17 -9.91 13.58
CA CYS A 83 17.25 -8.90 14.06
C CYS A 83 16.24 -9.54 15.00
N SER A 84 16.68 -9.86 16.22
CA SER A 84 15.87 -10.58 17.19
C SER A 84 14.86 -9.69 17.90
N ALA A 85 13.81 -10.29 18.42
CA ALA A 85 12.78 -9.60 19.19
C ALA A 85 13.36 -8.86 20.41
N ASN A 86 14.42 -9.39 21.03
CA ASN A 86 15.12 -8.73 22.13
C ASN A 86 15.84 -7.43 21.70
N ASN A 87 16.10 -7.27 20.40
CA ASN A 87 16.75 -6.10 19.82
C ASN A 87 15.76 -5.22 19.02
N GLY A 88 14.46 -5.34 19.26
CA GLY A 88 13.42 -4.61 18.56
C GLY A 88 13.03 -5.22 17.20
N GLY A 89 13.35 -6.49 16.99
CA GLY A 89 12.89 -7.26 15.84
C GLY A 89 11.47 -7.79 16.00
N GLN A 90 10.82 -8.12 14.88
CA GLN A 90 9.55 -8.83 14.87
C GLN A 90 9.77 -10.33 14.96
N LEU A 91 8.94 -11.03 15.72
CA LEU A 91 8.77 -12.47 15.62
C LEU A 91 7.99 -12.84 14.34
N TYR A 92 8.14 -14.06 13.88
CA TYR A 92 7.46 -14.58 12.69
C TYR A 92 6.54 -15.72 13.13
N LEU A 93 5.24 -15.55 12.93
CA LEU A 93 4.24 -16.56 13.24
C LEU A 93 4.12 -17.58 12.11
N GLY A 94 4.15 -18.87 12.42
CA GLY A 94 4.08 -19.98 11.46
C GLY A 94 5.42 -20.32 10.80
N ASP A 95 5.44 -21.44 10.07
CA ASP A 95 6.66 -22.03 9.52
C ASP A 95 7.18 -21.36 8.25
N LEU A 96 6.31 -20.66 7.50
CA LEU A 96 6.61 -20.13 6.16
C LEU A 96 7.63 -18.99 6.13
N SER A 97 7.90 -18.37 7.25
CA SER A 97 8.76 -17.19 7.36
C SER A 97 10.13 -17.49 7.89
N CYS A 98 10.33 -18.69 8.38
CA CYS A 98 11.50 -19.12 9.12
C CYS A 98 12.38 -20.00 8.24
N GLY A 99 13.00 -19.44 7.23
CA GLY A 99 13.92 -20.15 6.34
C GLY A 99 15.40 -19.83 6.65
N GLY A 100 16.27 -20.83 6.56
CA GLY A 100 17.70 -20.65 6.58
C GLY A 100 18.36 -20.51 7.96
N ASP A 101 19.66 -20.21 7.94
CA ASP A 101 20.55 -20.22 9.11
C ASP A 101 20.32 -19.06 10.10
N ASP A 102 19.57 -18.02 9.69
CA ASP A 102 19.25 -16.87 10.52
C ASP A 102 18.12 -17.13 11.53
N ASN A 103 17.45 -18.27 11.45
CA ASN A 103 16.29 -18.60 12.26
C ASN A 103 16.61 -19.23 13.61
N VAL A 104 15.78 -18.88 14.59
CA VAL A 104 15.66 -19.53 15.89
C VAL A 104 14.21 -19.93 16.08
N ALA A 105 13.92 -21.22 16.06
CA ALA A 105 12.56 -21.73 16.23
C ALA A 105 12.00 -21.38 17.63
N ILE A 106 10.74 -20.99 17.66
CA ILE A 106 9.96 -20.71 18.87
C ILE A 106 8.70 -21.58 18.83
N SER A 107 8.54 -22.42 19.85
CA SER A 107 7.41 -23.36 19.92
C SER A 107 6.09 -22.70 20.27
N SER A 108 6.11 -21.54 20.90
CA SER A 108 4.91 -20.83 21.34
C SER A 108 5.11 -19.31 21.31
N ILE A 109 4.47 -18.65 20.38
CA ILE A 109 4.36 -17.20 20.26
C ILE A 109 2.92 -16.83 20.61
N THR A 110 2.75 -15.91 21.56
CA THR A 110 1.42 -15.40 21.93
C THR A 110 1.04 -14.23 21.03
N TYR A 111 -0.19 -14.20 20.55
CA TYR A 111 -0.72 -13.15 19.69
C TYR A 111 -2.21 -12.92 19.93
N ASP A 112 -2.75 -11.81 19.47
CA ASP A 112 -4.19 -11.57 19.44
C ASP A 112 -4.80 -12.26 18.21
N ALA A 113 -5.80 -13.13 18.45
CA ALA A 113 -6.42 -13.94 17.42
C ALA A 113 -7.20 -13.11 16.37
N ALA A 114 -7.54 -11.86 16.67
CA ALA A 114 -8.26 -11.01 15.73
C ALA A 114 -7.43 -10.64 14.51
N GLY A 115 -6.12 -10.44 14.67
CA GLY A 115 -5.24 -9.92 13.61
C GLY A 115 -5.14 -10.80 12.36
N PRO A 116 -4.87 -12.12 12.48
CA PRO A 116 -4.80 -13.02 11.32
C PRO A 116 -6.15 -13.25 10.60
N GLU A 117 -7.25 -12.85 11.21
CA GLU A 117 -8.61 -13.08 10.71
C GLU A 117 -9.29 -11.76 10.30
N PRO A 118 -8.97 -11.19 9.11
CA PRO A 118 -9.52 -9.91 8.66
C PRO A 118 -11.03 -9.99 8.41
N LEU A 119 -11.73 -8.86 8.55
CA LEU A 119 -13.12 -8.73 8.14
C LEU A 119 -13.24 -8.88 6.62
N LYS A 120 -14.15 -9.74 6.19
CA LYS A 120 -14.42 -9.94 4.76
C LYS A 120 -15.32 -8.83 4.24
N VAL A 121 -14.93 -8.25 3.10
CA VAL A 121 -15.64 -7.15 2.44
C VAL A 121 -16.14 -7.64 1.09
N GLY A 122 -17.44 -7.60 0.88
CA GLY A 122 -18.09 -7.83 -0.41
C GLY A 122 -18.14 -6.57 -1.27
N SER A 123 -18.86 -6.65 -2.40
CA SER A 123 -18.98 -5.57 -3.37
C SER A 123 -19.88 -4.42 -2.89
N ASN A 124 -19.82 -3.28 -3.59
CA ASN A 124 -20.73 -2.15 -3.45
C ASN A 124 -20.78 -1.53 -2.04
N LYS A 125 -19.62 -1.29 -1.46
CA LYS A 125 -19.50 -0.69 -0.12
C LYS A 125 -18.83 0.67 -0.15
N SER A 126 -19.39 1.63 0.59
CA SER A 126 -18.68 2.82 1.06
C SER A 126 -18.46 2.68 2.57
N ILE A 127 -17.20 2.56 3.00
CA ILE A 127 -16.80 2.37 4.40
C ILE A 127 -16.11 3.67 4.83
N LEU A 128 -16.81 4.46 5.67
CA LEU A 128 -16.46 5.85 5.94
C LEU A 128 -16.13 6.06 7.41
N GLY A 129 -14.93 6.60 7.68
CA GLY A 129 -14.45 6.89 9.04
C GLY A 129 -14.68 8.33 9.51
N ASN A 130 -14.89 9.27 8.58
CA ASN A 130 -15.10 10.71 8.85
C ASN A 130 -14.05 11.34 9.78
N GLY A 131 -12.81 10.84 9.75
CA GLY A 131 -11.73 11.28 10.62
C GLY A 131 -11.83 10.85 12.07
N LYS A 132 -12.76 9.94 12.42
CA LYS A 132 -12.97 9.43 13.78
C LYS A 132 -13.03 7.90 13.85
N GLY A 133 -13.30 7.23 12.72
CA GLY A 133 -13.41 5.78 12.66
C GLY A 133 -12.06 5.11 12.78
N VAL A 134 -11.90 4.22 13.76
CA VAL A 134 -10.67 3.48 14.01
C VAL A 134 -10.95 2.00 14.11
N LEU A 135 -10.20 1.17 13.38
CA LEU A 135 -10.21 -0.28 13.50
C LEU A 135 -8.94 -0.73 14.24
N ILE A 136 -9.12 -1.31 15.40
CA ILE A 136 -8.03 -1.76 16.29
C ILE A 136 -7.94 -3.28 16.26
N GLY A 137 -6.76 -3.82 15.97
CA GLY A 137 -6.46 -5.25 16.06
C GLY A 137 -6.90 -6.10 14.89
N LYS A 138 -7.68 -5.57 13.93
CA LYS A 138 -8.21 -6.34 12.79
C LYS A 138 -8.21 -5.50 11.51
N GLY A 139 -7.82 -6.13 10.40
CA GLY A 139 -7.86 -5.52 9.07
C GLY A 139 -9.11 -5.82 8.27
N LEU A 140 -9.16 -5.31 7.04
CA LEU A 140 -10.17 -5.61 6.03
C LEU A 140 -9.57 -6.47 4.92
N GLU A 141 -10.34 -7.39 4.38
CA GLU A 141 -9.97 -8.20 3.23
C GLU A 141 -11.10 -8.21 2.20
N LEU A 142 -10.84 -7.65 1.03
CA LEU A 142 -11.74 -7.75 -0.08
C LEU A 142 -11.67 -9.18 -0.64
N ALA A 143 -12.81 -9.88 -0.64
CA ALA A 143 -12.94 -11.22 -1.18
C ALA A 143 -12.59 -11.26 -2.67
N ASP A 144 -12.27 -12.43 -3.21
CA ASP A 144 -12.07 -12.63 -4.65
C ASP A 144 -13.31 -12.17 -5.42
N GLY A 145 -13.13 -11.23 -6.34
CA GLY A 145 -14.19 -10.63 -7.15
C GLY A 145 -14.97 -9.49 -6.48
N ALA A 146 -14.75 -9.19 -5.18
CA ALA A 146 -15.39 -8.03 -4.56
C ALA A 146 -14.95 -6.72 -5.24
N SER A 147 -15.90 -5.89 -5.65
CA SER A 147 -15.67 -4.74 -6.52
C SER A 147 -16.55 -3.55 -6.14
N ASN A 148 -16.23 -2.38 -6.72
CA ASN A 148 -16.97 -1.14 -6.45
C ASN A 148 -16.97 -0.79 -4.95
N VAL A 149 -15.78 -0.62 -4.34
CA VAL A 149 -15.62 -0.36 -2.92
C VAL A 149 -14.87 0.95 -2.68
N ILE A 150 -15.34 1.75 -1.73
CA ILE A 150 -14.70 2.97 -1.23
C ILE A 150 -14.36 2.77 0.25
N ILE A 151 -13.10 3.02 0.63
CA ILE A 151 -12.61 2.99 2.02
C ILE A 151 -12.01 4.36 2.29
N GLN A 152 -12.67 5.18 3.09
CA GLN A 152 -12.29 6.59 3.23
C GLN A 152 -12.33 7.08 4.68
N GLY A 153 -11.24 7.74 5.09
CA GLY A 153 -11.17 8.48 6.36
C GLY A 153 -11.09 7.61 7.62
N LEU A 154 -10.58 6.39 7.52
CA LEU A 154 -10.40 5.43 8.60
C LEU A 154 -8.95 5.40 9.11
N GLU A 155 -8.77 5.02 10.37
CA GLU A 155 -7.47 4.60 10.90
C GLU A 155 -7.45 3.09 11.15
N PHE A 156 -6.40 2.41 10.70
CA PHE A 156 -6.08 1.00 10.98
C PHE A 156 -4.86 0.94 11.89
N LYS A 157 -4.99 0.34 13.06
CA LYS A 157 -3.88 0.26 14.00
C LYS A 157 -3.88 -0.98 14.91
N ASN A 158 -2.70 -1.24 15.50
CA ASN A 158 -2.51 -2.29 16.52
C ASN A 158 -2.87 -3.71 16.07
N ILE A 159 -2.54 -4.07 14.84
CA ILE A 159 -2.76 -5.42 14.31
C ILE A 159 -1.51 -6.26 14.57
N ASN A 160 -1.35 -6.81 15.78
CA ASN A 160 -0.16 -7.59 16.20
C ASN A 160 1.19 -6.99 15.74
N PRO A 161 1.53 -5.75 16.07
CA PRO A 161 2.68 -5.04 15.45
C PRO A 161 4.03 -5.72 15.66
N GLY A 162 4.16 -6.56 16.69
CA GLY A 162 5.37 -7.35 16.95
C GLY A 162 5.52 -8.63 16.12
N LEU A 163 4.58 -8.95 15.23
CA LEU A 163 4.49 -10.27 14.59
C LEU A 163 4.30 -10.17 13.09
N VAL A 164 5.27 -10.63 12.32
CA VAL A 164 5.06 -10.92 10.89
C VAL A 164 4.09 -12.11 10.80
N TRP A 165 3.10 -12.04 9.91
CA TRP A 165 1.94 -12.93 9.81
C TRP A 165 0.93 -12.79 10.95
N GLY A 166 1.10 -11.77 11.81
CA GLY A 166 0.12 -11.42 12.83
C GLY A 166 -1.12 -10.69 12.30
N GLY A 167 -1.12 -10.33 11.02
CA GLY A 167 -2.22 -9.70 10.30
C GLY A 167 -1.75 -8.60 9.35
N ASP A 168 -2.57 -8.33 8.33
CA ASP A 168 -2.45 -7.22 7.38
C ASP A 168 -3.60 -6.22 7.62
N ALA A 169 -3.40 -4.94 7.29
CA ALA A 169 -4.47 -3.96 7.49
C ALA A 169 -5.50 -3.98 6.33
N LEU A 170 -5.04 -4.09 5.08
CA LEU A 170 -5.93 -4.15 3.92
C LEU A 170 -5.41 -5.14 2.88
N GLY A 171 -6.19 -6.17 2.60
CA GLY A 171 -5.88 -7.21 1.63
C GLY A 171 -6.86 -7.25 0.46
N PHE A 172 -6.34 -7.51 -0.75
CA PHE A 172 -7.10 -7.75 -1.98
C PHE A 172 -6.85 -9.17 -2.46
N LYS A 173 -7.91 -9.96 -2.64
CA LYS A 173 -7.78 -11.38 -3.01
C LYS A 173 -7.91 -11.64 -4.51
N GLY A 174 -7.84 -10.60 -5.31
CA GLY A 174 -7.89 -10.64 -6.76
C GLY A 174 -9.27 -10.41 -7.35
N ASN A 175 -9.29 -10.11 -8.65
CA ASN A 175 -10.49 -9.72 -9.39
C ASN A 175 -11.26 -8.54 -8.74
N ASN A 176 -10.55 -7.71 -7.97
CA ASN A 176 -11.15 -6.58 -7.26
C ASN A 176 -11.22 -5.37 -8.22
N ASP A 177 -12.31 -5.30 -8.99
CA ASP A 177 -12.48 -4.26 -10.01
C ASP A 177 -13.08 -2.99 -9.42
N GLY A 178 -12.24 -1.96 -9.32
CA GLY A 178 -12.63 -0.64 -8.84
C GLY A 178 -12.70 -0.54 -7.31
N VAL A 179 -11.56 -0.19 -6.71
CA VAL A 179 -11.49 0.13 -5.28
C VAL A 179 -10.77 1.46 -5.08
N TRP A 180 -11.37 2.33 -4.28
CA TRP A 180 -10.80 3.60 -3.90
C TRP A 180 -10.50 3.63 -2.40
N VAL A 181 -9.20 3.72 -2.06
CA VAL A 181 -8.69 3.79 -0.68
C VAL A 181 -8.15 5.20 -0.49
N ASP A 182 -8.85 6.03 0.29
CA ASP A 182 -8.60 7.46 0.29
C ASP A 182 -8.63 8.07 1.69
N HIS A 183 -7.65 8.92 2.01
CA HIS A 183 -7.54 9.61 3.29
C HIS A 183 -7.56 8.69 4.53
N ASN A 184 -7.03 7.48 4.44
CA ASN A 184 -6.91 6.60 5.60
C ASN A 184 -5.52 6.74 6.24
N LYS A 185 -5.40 6.29 7.49
CA LYS A 185 -4.13 6.15 8.21
C LYS A 185 -3.86 4.70 8.56
N PHE A 186 -2.61 4.28 8.37
CA PHE A 186 -2.13 2.93 8.70
C PHE A 186 -0.93 3.04 9.65
N SER A 187 -0.99 2.34 10.79
CA SER A 187 0.09 2.32 11.77
C SER A 187 0.09 1.04 12.61
N LEU A 188 1.24 0.63 13.11
CA LEU A 188 1.38 -0.48 14.06
C LEU A 188 0.69 -1.78 13.58
N VAL A 189 1.04 -2.23 12.38
CA VAL A 189 0.53 -3.48 11.79
C VAL A 189 1.66 -4.52 11.78
N GLY A 190 1.31 -5.77 11.97
CA GLY A 190 2.29 -6.86 12.03
C GLY A 190 2.99 -7.09 10.70
N ARG A 191 2.24 -7.06 9.57
CA ARG A 191 2.79 -7.20 8.24
C ARG A 191 2.33 -6.05 7.32
N MET A 192 1.65 -6.33 6.25
CA MET A 192 1.39 -5.35 5.20
C MET A 192 0.34 -4.31 5.62
N PHE A 193 0.63 -3.03 5.38
CA PHE A 193 -0.43 -2.04 5.40
C PHE A 193 -1.43 -2.30 4.26
N ILE A 194 -0.91 -2.55 3.04
CA ILE A 194 -1.76 -2.92 1.90
C ILE A 194 -1.09 -4.04 1.09
N VAL A 195 -1.88 -5.03 0.67
CA VAL A 195 -1.38 -6.12 -0.17
C VAL A 195 -2.43 -6.62 -1.16
N SER A 196 -2.04 -6.82 -2.43
CA SER A 196 -2.84 -7.53 -3.44
C SER A 196 -2.31 -8.93 -3.69
N HIS A 197 -3.17 -9.81 -4.15
CA HIS A 197 -2.86 -11.23 -4.39
C HIS A 197 -3.51 -11.76 -5.67
N PHE A 198 -2.90 -12.77 -6.27
CA PHE A 198 -3.44 -13.67 -7.30
C PHE A 198 -3.84 -12.98 -8.61
N ALA A 199 -5.12 -12.73 -8.82
CA ALA A 199 -5.70 -12.13 -10.01
C ALA A 199 -5.66 -10.58 -9.94
N PRO A 200 -5.85 -9.87 -11.08
CA PRO A 200 -5.68 -8.43 -11.12
C PRO A 200 -6.68 -7.69 -10.25
N SER A 201 -6.23 -6.57 -9.70
CA SER A 201 -7.06 -5.58 -9.05
C SER A 201 -6.90 -4.22 -9.72
N ARG A 202 -7.97 -3.41 -9.74
CA ARG A 202 -7.98 -2.05 -10.28
C ARG A 202 -8.24 -1.06 -9.16
N LEU A 203 -7.18 -0.34 -8.73
CA LEU A 203 -7.13 0.38 -7.47
C LEU A 203 -6.69 1.84 -7.66
N THR A 204 -7.24 2.75 -6.85
CA THR A 204 -6.62 4.04 -6.53
C THR A 204 -6.43 4.15 -5.03
N ILE A 205 -5.21 4.43 -4.61
CA ILE A 205 -4.80 4.63 -3.23
C ILE A 205 -4.27 6.05 -3.15
N SER A 206 -5.03 6.94 -2.50
CA SER A 206 -4.78 8.38 -2.55
C SER A 206 -4.91 9.06 -1.20
N ASN A 207 -4.08 10.09 -0.98
CA ASN A 207 -4.13 10.92 0.22
C ASN A 207 -4.06 10.14 1.55
N ASN A 208 -3.52 8.92 1.57
CA ASN A 208 -3.38 8.14 2.80
C ASN A 208 -2.10 8.52 3.54
N GLU A 209 -2.09 8.31 4.85
CA GLU A 209 -0.92 8.40 5.72
C GLU A 209 -0.44 6.99 6.08
N PHE A 210 0.80 6.67 5.74
CA PHE A 210 1.49 5.43 6.11
C PHE A 210 2.56 5.75 7.15
N ASP A 211 2.18 5.61 8.41
CA ASP A 211 3.01 5.90 9.59
C ASP A 211 3.77 4.64 10.00
N GLY A 212 5.05 4.62 9.68
CA GLY A 212 5.94 3.51 10.01
C GLY A 212 6.61 3.59 11.38
N THR A 213 6.28 4.59 12.19
CA THR A 213 6.86 4.75 13.53
C THR A 213 6.54 3.53 14.41
N THR A 214 7.58 2.84 14.89
CA THR A 214 7.41 1.67 15.75
C THR A 214 8.66 1.43 16.59
N THR A 215 8.51 0.71 17.69
CA THR A 215 9.64 0.22 18.49
C THR A 215 10.07 -1.20 18.10
N ILE A 216 9.26 -1.90 17.29
CA ILE A 216 9.47 -3.29 16.87
C ILE A 216 9.32 -3.36 15.36
N SER A 217 10.39 -3.72 14.64
CA SER A 217 10.36 -3.79 13.18
C SER A 217 11.17 -4.95 12.62
N ALA A 218 10.80 -5.43 11.44
CA ALA A 218 11.55 -6.47 10.75
C ALA A 218 13.00 -6.07 10.41
N SER A 219 13.31 -4.77 10.46
CA SER A 219 14.64 -4.21 10.17
C SER A 219 15.40 -3.78 11.41
N CYS A 220 14.87 -3.96 12.63
CA CYS A 220 15.46 -3.54 13.90
C CYS A 220 15.87 -2.05 13.94
N ASN A 221 15.23 -1.20 13.18
CA ASN A 221 15.62 0.20 13.01
C ASN A 221 14.57 1.21 13.47
N GLY A 222 13.46 0.72 14.07
CA GLY A 222 12.37 1.56 14.55
C GLY A 222 11.43 2.06 13.45
N ASN A 223 11.55 1.52 12.23
CA ASN A 223 10.70 1.87 11.11
C ASN A 223 10.03 0.61 10.56
N HIS A 224 8.73 0.69 10.27
CA HIS A 224 7.95 -0.40 9.71
C HIS A 224 8.43 -0.78 8.30
N TYR A 225 8.63 -2.08 8.05
CA TYR A 225 9.17 -2.56 6.77
C TYR A 225 8.10 -2.93 5.74
N TRP A 226 6.94 -3.40 6.18
CA TRP A 226 5.94 -4.08 5.36
C TRP A 226 4.88 -3.10 4.86
N THR A 227 5.26 -2.08 4.07
CA THR A 227 4.32 -1.01 3.71
C THR A 227 3.29 -1.47 2.69
N MET A 228 3.69 -1.76 1.46
CA MET A 228 2.78 -2.20 0.39
C MET A 228 3.40 -3.25 -0.51
N MET A 229 2.58 -4.17 -0.99
CA MET A 229 2.99 -5.14 -2.00
C MET A 229 1.85 -5.43 -2.97
N PHE A 230 2.11 -5.20 -4.26
CA PHE A 230 1.17 -5.48 -5.35
C PHE A 230 1.76 -6.58 -6.23
N TYR A 231 1.17 -7.77 -6.18
CA TYR A 231 1.61 -8.91 -6.97
C TYR A 231 0.45 -9.72 -7.57
N GLY A 232 -0.75 -9.13 -7.61
CA GLY A 232 -1.82 -9.60 -8.47
C GLY A 232 -1.40 -9.49 -9.94
N ASP A 233 -1.50 -10.59 -10.70
CA ASP A 233 -1.10 -10.59 -12.11
C ASP A 233 -2.05 -9.73 -12.94
N GLY A 234 -1.54 -8.60 -13.45
CA GLY A 234 -2.30 -7.60 -14.18
C GLY A 234 -2.84 -6.44 -13.33
N ASP A 235 -2.36 -6.27 -12.10
CA ASP A 235 -2.76 -5.13 -11.23
C ASP A 235 -2.64 -3.79 -11.95
N GLN A 236 -3.64 -2.92 -11.77
CA GLN A 236 -3.68 -1.53 -12.21
C GLN A 236 -3.84 -0.62 -11.00
N VAL A 237 -2.80 0.09 -10.62
CA VAL A 237 -2.78 0.84 -9.37
C VAL A 237 -2.34 2.28 -9.58
N THR A 238 -3.15 3.23 -9.13
CA THR A 238 -2.76 4.63 -8.95
C THR A 238 -2.39 4.87 -7.49
N LEU A 239 -1.18 5.38 -7.24
CA LEU A 239 -0.70 5.85 -5.94
C LEU A 239 -0.52 7.36 -6.04
N ASP A 240 -1.42 8.14 -5.44
CA ASP A 240 -1.47 9.59 -5.60
C ASP A 240 -1.53 10.32 -4.25
N LYS A 241 -0.61 11.26 -4.04
CA LYS A 241 -0.59 12.15 -2.86
C LYS A 241 -0.57 11.43 -1.50
N ASN A 242 -0.03 10.22 -1.45
CA ASN A 242 0.14 9.52 -0.18
C ASN A 242 1.37 10.04 0.58
N TYR A 243 1.26 10.04 1.90
CA TYR A 243 2.33 10.36 2.82
C TYR A 243 2.95 9.08 3.39
N TYR A 244 4.19 8.80 3.02
CA TYR A 244 4.97 7.70 3.57
C TYR A 244 6.04 8.28 4.49
N HIS A 245 5.97 7.99 5.78
CA HIS A 245 6.99 8.45 6.72
C HIS A 245 7.38 7.38 7.72
N ASP A 246 8.64 7.42 8.13
CA ASP A 246 9.21 6.48 9.10
C ASP A 246 9.06 5.01 8.71
N VAL A 247 8.99 4.69 7.42
CA VAL A 247 8.96 3.32 6.90
C VAL A 247 10.35 2.86 6.46
N ALA A 248 10.58 1.54 6.38
CA ALA A 248 11.89 0.97 6.08
C ALA A 248 11.91 0.09 4.82
N GLY A 249 10.79 -0.10 4.13
CA GLY A 249 10.80 -0.88 2.91
C GLY A 249 9.43 -1.11 2.29
N ARG A 250 9.44 -1.65 1.07
CA ARG A 250 8.24 -1.95 0.28
C ARG A 250 7.23 -0.81 0.21
N ALA A 251 7.72 0.37 -0.11
CA ALA A 251 6.89 1.57 -0.18
C ALA A 251 6.85 2.21 -1.60
N PRO A 252 6.33 1.48 -2.62
CA PRO A 252 5.78 0.11 -2.62
C PRO A 252 6.74 -0.96 -3.16
N LYS A 253 6.44 -2.26 -2.95
CA LYS A 253 6.91 -3.35 -3.81
C LYS A 253 5.91 -3.54 -4.96
N LEU A 254 6.37 -3.49 -6.21
CA LEU A 254 5.56 -3.58 -7.43
C LEU A 254 5.89 -4.86 -8.21
N GLY A 255 4.92 -5.74 -8.31
CA GLY A 255 5.06 -7.01 -9.00
C GLY A 255 5.83 -8.08 -8.22
N GLU A 256 5.90 -9.25 -8.83
CA GLU A 256 6.68 -10.42 -8.42
C GLU A 256 7.19 -11.11 -9.69
N ASP A 257 8.11 -12.04 -9.58
CA ASP A 257 8.60 -12.78 -10.74
C ASP A 257 7.45 -13.53 -11.43
N GLY A 258 7.24 -13.25 -12.72
CA GLY A 258 6.19 -13.85 -13.53
C GLY A 258 4.83 -13.14 -13.48
N THR A 259 4.67 -12.08 -12.71
CA THR A 259 3.46 -11.24 -12.75
C THR A 259 3.65 -9.99 -13.60
N THR A 260 2.55 -9.41 -14.07
CA THR A 260 2.50 -8.14 -14.78
C THR A 260 1.72 -7.10 -13.97
N GLY A 261 1.85 -5.82 -14.31
CA GLY A 261 1.07 -4.76 -13.67
C GLY A 261 1.36 -3.38 -14.26
N THR A 262 0.46 -2.44 -14.02
CA THR A 262 0.56 -1.04 -14.47
C THR A 262 0.39 -0.12 -13.26
N PHE A 263 1.43 0.63 -12.91
CA PHE A 263 1.50 1.38 -11.67
C PHE A 263 1.81 2.86 -11.93
N HIS A 264 0.87 3.75 -11.62
CA HIS A 264 1.06 5.19 -11.68
C HIS A 264 1.33 5.75 -10.29
N ALA A 265 2.58 6.08 -9.98
CA ALA A 265 2.97 6.71 -8.72
C ALA A 265 3.21 8.20 -8.95
N VAL A 266 2.30 9.04 -8.47
CA VAL A 266 2.28 10.47 -8.76
C VAL A 266 2.11 11.30 -7.49
N ASN A 267 2.90 12.34 -7.34
CA ASN A 267 2.82 13.32 -6.24
C ASN A 267 2.84 12.73 -4.82
N ASN A 268 3.41 11.55 -4.61
CA ASN A 268 3.58 11.00 -3.26
C ASN A 268 4.73 11.70 -2.55
N PHE A 269 4.63 11.78 -1.24
CA PHE A 269 5.67 12.33 -0.37
C PHE A 269 6.26 11.24 0.51
N PHE A 270 7.55 11.00 0.34
CA PHE A 270 8.35 10.03 1.10
C PHE A 270 9.27 10.80 2.05
N SER A 271 9.21 10.51 3.36
CA SER A 271 9.98 11.25 4.36
C SER A 271 10.57 10.33 5.44
N ASN A 272 11.82 10.60 5.82
CA ASN A 272 12.50 9.92 6.92
C ASN A 272 12.46 8.39 6.83
N MET A 273 12.78 7.83 5.65
CA MET A 273 12.77 6.39 5.42
C MET A 273 14.15 5.77 5.62
N LYS A 274 14.26 4.79 6.53
CA LYS A 274 15.51 4.06 6.80
C LYS A 274 15.74 2.84 5.90
N GLY A 275 15.06 2.75 4.79
CA GLY A 275 15.16 1.68 3.82
C GLY A 275 14.73 2.14 2.43
N HIS A 276 14.08 1.26 1.67
CA HIS A 276 13.75 1.53 0.28
C HIS A 276 12.28 1.92 0.06
N ALA A 277 12.06 2.83 -0.90
CA ALA A 277 10.75 3.07 -1.46
C ALA A 277 10.43 2.03 -2.55
N PHE A 278 10.70 2.32 -3.82
CA PHE A 278 10.32 1.45 -4.92
C PHE A 278 11.19 0.18 -5.01
N ASP A 279 10.55 -0.99 -4.85
CA ASP A 279 11.10 -2.31 -5.13
C ASP A 279 10.30 -2.93 -6.27
N THR A 280 10.82 -2.86 -7.50
CA THR A 280 10.05 -3.16 -8.71
C THR A 280 10.59 -4.39 -9.42
N TYR A 281 9.70 -5.30 -9.76
CA TYR A 281 10.00 -6.53 -10.49
C TYR A 281 9.75 -6.38 -11.99
N GLN A 282 10.38 -7.25 -12.80
CA GLN A 282 10.42 -7.16 -14.25
C GLN A 282 8.99 -7.34 -14.78
N GLY A 283 8.05 -7.37 -14.72
CA GLY A 283 6.70 -7.44 -15.32
C GLY A 283 5.88 -6.22 -14.96
N ALA A 284 6.31 -5.48 -13.95
CA ALA A 284 5.66 -4.25 -13.54
C ALA A 284 6.06 -3.10 -14.47
N SER A 285 5.07 -2.41 -15.03
CA SER A 285 5.24 -1.18 -15.81
C SER A 285 4.87 0.01 -14.94
N ALA A 286 5.84 0.83 -14.53
CA ALA A 286 5.59 1.91 -13.59
C ALA A 286 6.03 3.28 -14.13
N LEU A 287 5.11 4.24 -14.11
CA LEU A 287 5.35 5.67 -14.30
C LEU A 287 5.44 6.33 -12.91
N ILE A 288 6.61 6.90 -12.60
CA ILE A 288 6.93 7.51 -11.31
C ILE A 288 7.24 8.99 -11.57
N GLU A 289 6.28 9.88 -11.30
CA GLU A 289 6.37 11.29 -11.64
C GLU A 289 5.92 12.21 -10.48
N GLY A 290 6.56 13.36 -10.36
CA GLY A 290 6.19 14.42 -9.41
C GLY A 290 6.24 14.02 -7.94
N ASN A 291 6.90 12.91 -7.60
CA ASN A 291 7.05 12.49 -6.21
C ASN A 291 8.20 13.27 -5.53
N VAL A 292 8.12 13.38 -4.20
CA VAL A 292 9.14 14.06 -3.39
C VAL A 292 9.75 13.07 -2.40
N PHE A 293 11.07 13.04 -2.33
CA PHE A 293 11.84 12.19 -1.42
C PHE A 293 12.70 13.08 -0.51
N GLU A 294 12.40 13.08 0.81
CA GLU A 294 13.14 13.80 1.84
C GLU A 294 13.70 12.82 2.87
N ALA A 295 15.02 12.73 3.00
CA ALA A 295 15.72 11.82 3.90
C ALA A 295 15.32 10.35 3.69
N VAL A 296 15.24 9.90 2.43
CA VAL A 296 14.93 8.53 2.04
C VAL A 296 16.23 7.79 1.72
N SER A 297 16.58 6.77 2.51
CA SER A 297 17.87 6.06 2.35
C SER A 297 18.04 5.46 0.96
N GLN A 298 16.97 4.90 0.38
CA GLN A 298 17.01 4.26 -0.94
C GLN A 298 15.69 4.51 -1.70
N PRO A 299 15.59 5.56 -2.55
CA PRO A 299 14.39 5.84 -3.34
C PRO A 299 13.94 4.66 -4.24
N ASN A 300 14.86 3.84 -4.71
CA ASN A 300 14.58 2.57 -5.38
C ASN A 300 15.66 1.53 -5.08
N THR A 301 15.29 0.24 -5.07
CA THR A 301 16.24 -0.86 -4.88
C THR A 301 17.15 -1.05 -6.10
N ASP A 302 18.27 -1.75 -5.92
CA ASP A 302 19.17 -2.11 -7.04
C ASP A 302 18.44 -2.98 -8.08
N LYS A 303 17.54 -3.85 -7.64
CA LYS A 303 16.68 -4.64 -8.53
C LYS A 303 15.80 -3.73 -9.38
N ALA A 304 15.14 -2.76 -8.78
CA ALA A 304 14.34 -1.77 -9.49
C ALA A 304 15.22 -0.93 -10.44
N ALA A 305 16.42 -0.53 -10.01
CA ALA A 305 17.36 0.21 -10.85
C ALA A 305 17.82 -0.59 -12.08
N GLY A 306 17.87 -1.92 -11.99
CA GLY A 306 18.15 -2.81 -13.11
C GLY A 306 16.93 -3.12 -14.00
N SER A 307 15.74 -2.68 -13.63
CA SER A 307 14.50 -2.94 -14.38
C SER A 307 14.39 -2.06 -15.62
N SER A 308 14.02 -2.68 -16.75
CA SER A 308 13.70 -1.96 -17.99
C SER A 308 12.25 -1.45 -18.06
N THR A 309 11.45 -1.64 -17.01
CA THR A 309 10.01 -1.36 -17.01
C THR A 309 9.61 -0.14 -16.17
N LEU A 310 10.57 0.72 -15.80
CA LEU A 310 10.34 1.96 -15.06
C LEU A 310 10.57 3.20 -15.93
N TYR A 311 9.74 4.23 -15.70
CA TYR A 311 9.93 5.57 -16.18
C TYR A 311 9.89 6.54 -14.98
N THR A 312 11.06 7.03 -14.56
CA THR A 312 11.21 7.78 -13.29
C THR A 312 11.27 9.30 -13.47
N VAL A 313 11.03 9.82 -14.66
CA VAL A 313 11.06 11.26 -14.99
C VAL A 313 12.23 12.00 -14.28
N PRO A 314 13.49 11.69 -14.62
CA PRO A 314 14.63 12.20 -13.88
C PRO A 314 14.98 13.66 -14.20
N ASP A 315 14.48 14.20 -15.32
CA ASP A 315 14.79 15.54 -15.80
C ASP A 315 13.67 16.10 -16.71
N ALA A 316 13.73 17.39 -16.99
CA ALA A 316 12.74 18.08 -17.83
C ALA A 316 12.65 17.52 -19.27
N SER A 317 13.75 16.97 -19.82
CA SER A 317 13.73 16.32 -21.13
C SER A 317 12.89 15.04 -21.13
N ALA A 318 13.06 14.22 -20.08
CA ALA A 318 12.21 13.04 -19.86
C ALA A 318 10.75 13.43 -19.62
N GLY A 319 10.51 14.51 -18.86
CA GLY A 319 9.16 15.06 -18.68
C GLY A 319 8.52 15.45 -19.99
N SER A 320 9.23 16.16 -20.86
CA SER A 320 8.74 16.57 -22.18
C SER A 320 8.44 15.39 -23.11
N ALA A 321 9.22 14.31 -23.03
CA ALA A 321 9.06 13.12 -23.87
C ALA A 321 7.71 12.39 -23.63
N CYS A 322 7.11 12.54 -22.45
CA CYS A 322 5.78 12.00 -22.15
C CYS A 322 4.68 12.55 -23.07
N SER A 323 4.84 13.78 -23.59
CA SER A 323 3.78 14.51 -24.30
C SER A 323 3.24 13.77 -25.51
N SER A 324 4.10 13.04 -26.25
CA SER A 324 3.69 12.29 -27.44
C SER A 324 2.79 11.10 -27.12
N ALA A 325 3.03 10.43 -26.01
CA ALA A 325 2.28 9.23 -25.60
C ALA A 325 1.07 9.57 -24.72
N LEU A 326 1.24 10.52 -23.79
CA LEU A 326 0.25 10.80 -22.73
C LEU A 326 -0.59 12.04 -23.03
N GLY A 327 -0.26 12.85 -24.05
CA GLY A 327 -0.92 14.12 -24.34
C GLY A 327 -0.58 15.25 -23.38
N ARG A 328 0.35 15.03 -22.43
CA ARG A 328 0.87 16.00 -21.48
C ARG A 328 2.32 15.70 -21.12
N ALA A 329 3.04 16.69 -20.65
CA ALA A 329 4.32 16.46 -20.00
C ALA A 329 4.16 15.69 -18.67
N CYS A 330 5.17 14.91 -18.29
CA CYS A 330 5.29 14.34 -16.95
C CYS A 330 6.01 15.33 -16.03
N GLU A 331 5.70 15.24 -14.74
CA GLU A 331 6.33 16.05 -13.70
C GLU A 331 7.61 15.39 -13.20
N VAL A 332 8.67 16.18 -13.05
CA VAL A 332 9.97 15.68 -12.56
C VAL A 332 9.90 15.38 -11.08
N ASN A 333 10.49 14.25 -10.64
CA ASN A 333 10.58 13.94 -9.21
C ASN A 333 11.61 14.83 -8.51
N VAL A 334 11.38 15.15 -7.23
CA VAL A 334 12.31 15.89 -6.37
C VAL A 334 12.95 14.93 -5.36
N VAL A 335 14.27 14.90 -5.33
CA VAL A 335 15.06 14.09 -4.39
C VAL A 335 16.00 15.04 -3.66
N ASP A 336 15.90 15.12 -2.32
CA ASP A 336 16.74 15.99 -1.54
C ASP A 336 18.19 15.46 -1.40
N ALA A 337 19.09 16.28 -0.86
CA ALA A 337 20.49 15.92 -0.70
C ALA A 337 20.74 14.87 0.41
N ALA A 338 19.78 14.68 1.32
CA ALA A 338 19.86 13.69 2.39
C ALA A 338 19.38 12.30 1.94
N SER A 339 18.69 12.24 0.81
CA SER A 339 18.21 10.99 0.23
C SER A 339 19.26 10.29 -0.64
N GLY A 340 19.11 8.97 -0.76
CA GLY A 340 19.81 8.21 -1.78
C GLY A 340 19.38 8.61 -3.20
N LYS A 341 19.99 7.98 -4.18
CA LYS A 341 19.74 8.31 -5.58
C LYS A 341 18.50 7.60 -6.11
N LEU A 342 17.58 8.34 -6.73
CA LEU A 342 16.56 7.77 -7.62
C LEU A 342 17.21 7.46 -8.98
N ALA A 343 17.12 6.22 -9.45
CA ALA A 343 17.71 5.81 -10.72
C ALA A 343 17.01 6.52 -11.89
N ALA A 344 17.81 7.03 -12.85
CA ALA A 344 17.32 7.71 -14.03
C ALA A 344 16.89 6.68 -15.11
N LEU A 345 15.69 6.13 -14.98
CA LEU A 345 15.15 5.10 -15.86
C LEU A 345 14.11 5.71 -16.82
N LYS A 346 14.22 5.38 -18.12
CA LYS A 346 13.43 5.95 -19.21
C LYS A 346 12.97 4.85 -20.17
N ALA A 347 12.26 3.84 -19.67
CA ALA A 347 11.78 2.75 -20.50
C ALA A 347 10.60 3.22 -21.40
N ASP A 348 10.81 3.37 -22.69
CA ASP A 348 9.79 3.80 -23.66
C ASP A 348 8.57 2.88 -23.70
N SER A 349 8.75 1.61 -23.35
CA SER A 349 7.66 0.64 -23.20
C SER A 349 6.64 1.07 -22.14
N VAL A 350 7.07 1.75 -21.08
CA VAL A 350 6.20 2.33 -20.06
C VAL A 350 5.30 3.39 -20.68
N LEU A 351 5.86 4.36 -21.38
CA LEU A 351 5.07 5.41 -22.04
C LEU A 351 4.07 4.82 -23.04
N SER A 352 4.48 3.78 -23.78
CA SER A 352 3.58 3.05 -24.68
C SER A 352 2.43 2.35 -23.96
N THR A 353 2.69 1.78 -22.79
CA THR A 353 1.66 1.15 -21.94
C THR A 353 0.70 2.21 -21.41
N PHE A 354 1.22 3.29 -20.85
CA PHE A 354 0.41 4.36 -20.25
C PHE A 354 -0.37 5.17 -21.31
N GLY A 355 0.13 5.28 -22.54
CA GLY A 355 -0.61 5.87 -23.65
C GLY A 355 -1.93 5.18 -23.98
N LYS A 356 -2.07 3.88 -23.67
CA LYS A 356 -3.30 3.10 -23.84
C LYS A 356 -4.35 3.36 -22.74
N VAL A 357 -3.91 3.85 -21.59
CA VAL A 357 -4.74 4.11 -20.41
C VAL A 357 -4.66 5.58 -19.95
N LYS A 358 -4.30 6.48 -20.84
CA LYS A 358 -4.05 7.90 -20.55
C LYS A 358 -5.22 8.60 -19.87
N ASP A 359 -6.46 8.18 -20.15
CA ASP A 359 -7.66 8.78 -19.59
C ASP A 359 -7.86 8.43 -18.10
N ALA A 360 -7.15 7.42 -17.60
CA ALA A 360 -7.09 7.06 -16.19
C ALA A 360 -5.91 7.73 -15.45
N LEU A 361 -5.09 8.53 -16.13
CA LEU A 361 -3.92 9.13 -15.49
C LEU A 361 -4.29 10.40 -14.73
N VAL A 362 -3.73 10.52 -13.54
CA VAL A 362 -3.82 11.72 -12.73
C VAL A 362 -2.93 12.81 -13.35
N LYS A 363 -3.45 14.05 -13.40
CA LYS A 363 -2.63 15.21 -13.74
C LYS A 363 -1.80 15.60 -12.51
N PRO A 364 -0.47 15.64 -12.60
CA PRO A 364 0.37 15.96 -11.46
C PRO A 364 0.24 17.43 -11.01
N LEU A 365 0.42 17.67 -9.71
CA LEU A 365 0.79 18.96 -9.16
C LEU A 365 2.27 19.24 -9.47
N ALA A 366 2.70 20.49 -9.39
CA ALA A 366 4.12 20.80 -9.39
C ALA A 366 4.79 20.12 -8.18
N ALA A 367 5.92 19.42 -8.40
CA ALA A 367 6.59 18.65 -7.36
C ALA A 367 7.00 19.51 -6.15
N THR A 368 7.28 20.81 -6.36
CA THR A 368 7.59 21.77 -5.30
C THR A 368 6.44 22.05 -4.33
N GLU A 369 5.21 21.74 -4.71
CA GLU A 369 4.02 21.94 -3.88
C GLU A 369 3.63 20.66 -3.10
N VAL A 370 4.15 19.49 -3.51
CA VAL A 370 3.70 18.17 -3.05
C VAL A 370 3.91 17.97 -1.56
N ALA A 371 5.09 18.24 -1.03
CA ALA A 371 5.38 18.00 0.39
C ALA A 371 4.43 18.79 1.32
N ALA A 372 4.21 20.08 1.00
CA ALA A 372 3.30 20.92 1.78
C ALA A 372 1.84 20.47 1.63
N HIS A 373 1.41 20.15 0.39
CA HIS A 373 0.07 19.69 0.10
C HIS A 373 -0.22 18.36 0.82
N VAL A 374 0.67 17.38 0.70
CA VAL A 374 0.47 16.04 1.27
C VAL A 374 0.48 16.09 2.81
N LYS A 375 1.40 16.82 3.43
CA LYS A 375 1.41 17.01 4.90
C LYS A 375 0.12 17.64 5.43
N ALA A 376 -0.52 18.50 4.66
CA ALA A 376 -1.76 19.17 5.07
C ALA A 376 -3.03 18.34 4.85
N ASN A 377 -3.01 17.41 3.88
CA ASN A 377 -4.23 16.76 3.40
C ASN A 377 -4.23 15.23 3.53
N ALA A 378 -3.09 14.57 3.80
CA ALA A 378 -3.08 13.12 3.94
C ALA A 378 -3.73 12.66 5.24
N GLY A 379 -4.28 11.45 5.20
CA GLY A 379 -4.93 10.82 6.34
C GLY A 379 -6.32 11.36 6.69
N PRO A 380 -6.95 10.82 7.73
CA PRO A 380 -8.31 11.17 8.13
C PRO A 380 -8.49 12.64 8.52
N ALA A 381 -7.46 13.27 9.07
CA ALA A 381 -7.49 14.69 9.44
C ALA A 381 -7.58 15.60 8.21
N GLY A 382 -6.90 15.24 7.11
CA GLY A 382 -6.97 15.95 5.84
C GLY A 382 -8.37 15.91 5.22
N LEU A 383 -9.03 14.75 5.28
CA LEU A 383 -10.40 14.58 4.80
C LEU A 383 -11.40 15.54 5.49
N VAL A 384 -11.29 15.69 6.80
CA VAL A 384 -12.14 16.60 7.58
C VAL A 384 -11.95 18.04 7.14
N SER A 385 -10.71 18.43 6.84
CA SER A 385 -10.37 19.78 6.35
C SER A 385 -10.99 20.05 4.97
N VAL A 386 -10.94 19.09 4.06
CA VAL A 386 -11.54 19.20 2.71
C VAL A 386 -13.06 19.23 2.79
N GLY A 387 -13.69 18.38 3.61
CA GLY A 387 -15.14 18.32 3.77
C GLY A 387 -15.76 19.55 4.42
N SER A 388 -14.98 20.34 5.16
CA SER A 388 -15.45 21.58 5.79
C SER A 388 -15.38 22.82 4.90
N THR A 389 -14.75 22.73 3.73
CA THR A 389 -14.73 23.80 2.73
C THR A 389 -16.00 23.74 1.89
N PRO A 390 -16.88 24.77 1.84
CA PRO A 390 -18.06 24.73 0.98
C PRO A 390 -17.59 24.56 -0.48
N SER A 391 -18.05 23.50 -1.13
CA SER A 391 -17.78 23.25 -2.56
C SER A 391 -18.24 24.47 -3.34
N LYS A 392 -17.30 25.31 -3.81
CA LYS A 392 -17.58 26.24 -4.91
C LYS A 392 -17.81 25.37 -6.15
N VAL A 393 -19.05 25.18 -6.49
CA VAL A 393 -19.42 24.70 -7.82
C VAL A 393 -18.89 25.74 -8.81
N VAL A 394 -17.80 25.41 -9.50
CA VAL A 394 -17.35 26.17 -10.66
C VAL A 394 -18.28 25.75 -11.80
N GLY A 395 -19.37 26.52 -11.96
CA GLY A 395 -20.16 26.45 -13.16
C GLY A 395 -19.35 26.99 -14.32
N ASP A 396 -19.45 26.34 -15.47
CA ASP A 396 -19.00 26.81 -16.76
C ASP A 396 -19.49 28.26 -16.98
N GLU A 397 -18.58 29.21 -17.03
CA GLU A 397 -18.85 30.52 -17.64
C GLU A 397 -17.96 30.71 -18.87
N ALA A 398 -18.68 30.82 -19.97
CA ALA A 398 -18.19 31.19 -21.27
C ALA A 398 -17.53 32.57 -21.27
N ALA A 399 -16.54 32.73 -22.11
CA ALA A 399 -15.76 33.92 -22.37
C ALA A 399 -16.62 35.19 -22.56
N ALA A 400 -16.29 36.23 -21.80
CA ALA A 400 -16.60 37.62 -22.19
C ALA A 400 -15.38 38.50 -21.89
N ASN A 401 -14.88 39.04 -22.98
CA ASN A 401 -13.82 40.02 -23.14
C ASN A 401 -14.21 41.37 -22.55
N THR A 402 -13.44 41.97 -21.61
CA THR A 402 -13.36 43.44 -21.47
C THR A 402 -12.08 43.88 -20.77
N THR A 403 -11.32 44.62 -21.50
CA THR A 403 -10.39 45.75 -21.21
C THR A 403 -9.93 46.04 -19.79
N ALA A 404 -8.62 46.12 -19.65
CA ALA A 404 -7.87 46.65 -18.52
C ALA A 404 -8.06 48.16 -18.28
N PRO A 405 -7.83 48.65 -17.09
CA PRO A 405 -7.17 49.95 -16.96
C PRO A 405 -5.84 49.88 -16.19
N THR A 406 -4.97 50.72 -16.67
CA THR A 406 -3.61 51.04 -16.33
C THR A 406 -3.34 51.54 -14.88
N VAL A 407 -2.13 51.25 -14.50
CA VAL A 407 -1.33 51.61 -13.28
C VAL A 407 -1.25 53.08 -12.96
N PRO A 408 -0.85 53.46 -11.74
CA PRO A 408 0.48 54.05 -11.68
C PRO A 408 1.43 53.49 -10.61
N VAL A 409 2.66 53.39 -11.04
CA VAL A 409 3.90 53.16 -10.30
C VAL A 409 4.20 54.30 -9.33
N SER A 410 4.62 54.00 -8.10
CA SER A 410 5.40 54.93 -7.31
C SER A 410 6.57 54.18 -6.66
N SER A 411 7.74 54.63 -7.01
CA SER A 411 9.07 54.24 -6.54
C SER A 411 9.40 54.92 -5.21
N SER A 412 10.03 54.18 -4.29
CA SER A 412 11.03 54.74 -3.41
C SER A 412 12.02 53.66 -2.98
N ALA A 413 13.27 53.90 -3.32
CA ALA A 413 14.46 53.23 -2.84
C ALA A 413 14.86 53.77 -1.46
N ASP A 414 15.55 52.92 -0.70
CA ASP A 414 16.66 53.22 0.20
C ASP A 414 16.92 51.96 1.04
N GLU A 415 18.00 51.41 0.99
CA GLU A 415 19.39 51.55 1.40
C GLU A 415 19.78 50.42 2.36
N ALA A 416 20.77 49.67 1.97
CA ALA A 416 21.46 48.65 2.77
C ALA A 416 22.51 49.33 3.66
N PRO A 417 22.99 48.67 4.70
CA PRO A 417 24.43 48.63 4.88
C PRO A 417 25.03 47.22 4.97
N ALA A 418 26.23 47.18 4.43
CA ALA A 418 27.10 46.05 4.27
C ALA A 418 27.98 45.77 5.49
N ALA A 419 28.52 44.54 5.47
CA ALA A 419 29.82 44.06 5.89
C ALA A 419 30.08 43.80 7.39
N SER A 420 30.50 42.59 7.72
CA SER A 420 31.90 42.29 7.92
C SER A 420 32.16 40.79 8.05
N SER A 421 33.12 40.35 7.29
CA SER A 421 33.90 39.14 7.25
C SER A 421 34.50 38.72 8.60
N GLU A 422 34.59 37.40 8.86
CA GLU A 422 35.90 36.81 9.19
C GLU A 422 35.91 35.30 8.93
N ALA A 423 36.96 34.90 8.24
CA ALA A 423 37.27 33.55 7.83
C ALA A 423 38.09 32.83 8.91
N ALA A 424 37.88 31.56 9.10
CA ALA A 424 38.88 30.63 9.61
C ALA A 424 38.65 29.23 8.99
N ALA A 425 39.54 28.81 8.12
CA ALA A 425 39.79 27.44 7.67
C ALA A 425 41.09 26.97 8.34
N PRO A 426 41.56 25.73 8.07
CA PRO A 426 40.99 24.39 8.29
C PRO A 426 41.93 23.55 9.15
N VAL A 427 41.46 22.44 9.71
CA VAL A 427 42.37 21.37 10.19
C VAL A 427 41.98 20.09 9.52
N ALA A 428 42.92 19.60 8.73
CA ALA A 428 42.94 18.27 8.16
C ALA A 428 43.41 17.25 9.20
N SER A 429 42.84 16.06 9.20
CA SER A 429 43.50 14.80 9.62
C SER A 429 42.70 13.64 9.09
N GLU A 430 43.26 13.03 8.13
CA GLU A 430 43.76 11.64 7.99
C GLU A 430 42.72 10.53 7.87
N GLU A 431 42.68 10.07 6.64
CA GLU A 431 42.19 8.78 6.17
C GLU A 431 43.09 7.65 6.69
N PRO A 432 42.58 6.46 6.95
CA PRO A 432 43.31 5.27 6.56
C PRO A 432 42.56 4.38 5.56
N ALA A 433 43.25 4.22 4.47
CA ALA A 433 43.46 3.10 3.54
C ALA A 433 42.39 2.00 3.43
N ALA A 434 42.02 1.83 2.16
CA ALA A 434 41.42 0.67 1.54
C ALA A 434 42.01 -0.67 2.00
N SER A 435 41.16 -1.64 2.27
CA SER A 435 41.51 -3.05 2.22
C SER A 435 40.56 -3.79 1.28
N SER A 436 41.22 -4.48 0.40
CA SER A 436 40.88 -5.23 -0.78
C SER A 436 39.66 -6.17 -0.67
N ARG A 437 38.95 -6.24 -1.77
CA ARG A 437 38.06 -7.32 -2.21
C ARG A 437 38.70 -8.70 -2.06
N VAL A 438 37.94 -9.65 -1.52
CA VAL A 438 38.04 -11.07 -1.93
C VAL A 438 36.59 -11.53 -2.18
N SER A 439 36.29 -11.71 -3.45
CA SER A 439 35.17 -12.54 -3.92
C SER A 439 35.56 -14.00 -3.64
N VAL A 440 34.72 -14.69 -2.90
CA VAL A 440 34.78 -16.16 -2.88
C VAL A 440 33.35 -16.66 -3.04
N ASP A 441 33.13 -17.20 -4.22
CA ASP A 441 32.01 -18.04 -4.60
C ASP A 441 32.16 -19.39 -3.90
N PRO A 442 31.20 -19.91 -3.15
CA PRO A 442 31.27 -21.31 -2.70
C PRO A 442 30.35 -22.17 -3.58
N THR A 443 31.01 -22.93 -4.45
CA THR A 443 30.48 -24.17 -5.02
C THR A 443 30.13 -25.14 -3.89
N PRO A 444 28.97 -25.79 -3.87
CA PRO A 444 28.64 -26.78 -2.87
C PRO A 444 29.32 -28.11 -3.20
N ALA A 445 30.09 -28.63 -2.26
CA ALA A 445 30.62 -29.99 -2.27
C ALA A 445 29.54 -30.99 -1.82
N PRO A 446 29.49 -32.20 -2.37
CA PRO A 446 28.49 -33.20 -2.07
C PRO A 446 28.77 -33.93 -0.75
N SER A 447 27.81 -33.90 0.17
CA SER A 447 27.81 -34.81 1.31
C SER A 447 27.05 -36.08 0.97
N THR A 448 27.80 -37.17 0.85
CA THR A 448 27.27 -38.54 0.82
C THR A 448 26.74 -38.92 2.19
N GLY A 449 25.47 -39.26 2.26
CA GLY A 449 24.83 -39.84 3.42
C GLY A 449 23.67 -40.70 2.97
N SER A 450 23.91 -41.97 2.67
CA SER A 450 22.90 -42.99 2.41
C SER A 450 22.03 -43.22 3.64
N GLY A 451 20.72 -43.06 3.46
CA GLY A 451 19.73 -43.45 4.43
C GLY A 451 18.39 -43.63 3.71
N SER A 452 18.19 -44.79 3.05
CA SER A 452 16.90 -45.26 2.60
C SER A 452 16.00 -45.47 3.81
N GLY A 453 15.04 -44.56 3.99
CA GLY A 453 13.91 -44.69 4.91
C GLY A 453 12.66 -44.24 4.22
N SER A 454 11.93 -45.15 3.58
CA SER A 454 10.53 -44.95 3.17
C SER A 454 9.73 -44.61 4.45
N SER A 455 9.45 -43.33 4.70
CA SER A 455 8.49 -42.95 5.72
C SER A 455 7.07 -43.14 5.15
N SER A 456 6.47 -44.28 5.47
CA SER A 456 5.06 -44.55 5.25
C SER A 456 4.25 -43.70 6.25
N GLY A 457 4.02 -42.44 5.93
CA GLY A 457 3.18 -41.53 6.69
C GLY A 457 2.35 -40.68 5.75
N THR A 458 1.14 -40.34 6.16
CA THR A 458 0.31 -39.36 5.43
C THR A 458 0.66 -37.95 5.88
N VAL A 459 0.63 -37.02 4.94
CA VAL A 459 0.90 -35.58 5.17
C VAL A 459 -0.34 -34.93 5.76
N ALA A 460 -0.16 -34.17 6.83
CA ALA A 460 -1.25 -33.40 7.47
C ALA A 460 -1.84 -32.33 6.50
N PRO A 461 -3.05 -31.82 6.79
CA PRO A 461 -3.62 -30.71 6.03
C PRO A 461 -2.62 -29.56 5.89
N HIS A 462 -2.51 -29.02 4.67
CA HIS A 462 -1.58 -27.94 4.29
C HIS A 462 -0.08 -28.26 4.42
N GLY A 463 0.32 -29.51 4.73
CA GLY A 463 1.70 -29.94 4.72
C GLY A 463 2.24 -30.13 3.29
N GLN A 464 3.56 -29.98 3.12
CA GLN A 464 4.24 -30.25 1.84
C GLN A 464 4.17 -31.74 1.50
N CYS A 465 3.78 -32.06 0.26
CA CYS A 465 3.59 -33.42 -0.22
C CYS A 465 4.30 -33.71 -1.54
N GLY A 466 5.18 -32.82 -2.00
CA GLY A 466 5.96 -33.00 -3.23
C GLY A 466 6.75 -31.76 -3.63
N GLY A 467 7.56 -31.91 -4.67
CA GLY A 467 8.47 -30.89 -5.22
C GLY A 467 9.80 -31.53 -5.62
N ASN A 468 10.63 -30.84 -6.42
CA ASN A 468 11.98 -31.29 -6.75
C ASN A 468 12.79 -31.44 -5.46
N GLU A 469 13.50 -32.55 -5.32
CA GLU A 469 14.32 -32.93 -4.14
C GLU A 469 13.52 -33.16 -2.84
N PHE A 470 12.19 -33.18 -2.89
CA PHE A 470 11.37 -33.51 -1.72
C PHE A 470 11.43 -35.02 -1.42
N THR A 471 11.88 -35.38 -0.23
CA THR A 471 12.07 -36.78 0.23
C THR A 471 11.05 -37.22 1.28
N GLY A 472 10.08 -36.35 1.64
CA GLY A 472 9.06 -36.64 2.64
C GLY A 472 7.89 -37.47 2.09
N ALA A 473 6.86 -37.70 2.93
CA ALA A 473 5.64 -38.37 2.54
C ALA A 473 4.88 -37.57 1.45
N THR A 474 4.36 -38.28 0.45
CA THR A 474 3.67 -37.66 -0.69
C THR A 474 2.15 -37.89 -0.67
N GLU A 475 1.64 -38.68 0.25
CA GLU A 475 0.23 -39.01 0.40
C GLU A 475 -0.43 -38.13 1.45
N CYS A 476 -1.49 -37.41 1.10
CA CYS A 476 -2.21 -36.56 2.05
C CYS A 476 -3.19 -37.37 2.91
N VAL A 477 -3.48 -36.89 4.12
CA VAL A 477 -4.56 -37.46 4.95
C VAL A 477 -5.90 -37.42 4.20
N GLY A 478 -6.83 -38.31 4.56
CA GLY A 478 -8.14 -38.45 3.93
C GLY A 478 -8.88 -37.10 3.80
N GLY A 479 -9.42 -36.81 2.65
CA GLY A 479 -10.11 -35.56 2.32
C GLY A 479 -9.22 -34.46 1.75
N TYR A 480 -7.90 -34.69 1.63
CA TYR A 480 -6.93 -33.77 1.03
C TYR A 480 -6.27 -34.36 -0.20
N THR A 481 -5.89 -33.51 -1.14
CA THR A 481 -5.20 -33.88 -2.39
C THR A 481 -3.89 -33.11 -2.48
N CYS A 482 -2.79 -33.80 -2.83
CA CYS A 482 -1.51 -33.14 -3.08
C CYS A 482 -1.60 -32.30 -4.35
N THR A 483 -1.59 -30.98 -4.19
CA THR A 483 -1.74 -29.99 -5.26
C THR A 483 -0.40 -29.35 -5.54
N LYS A 484 0.07 -29.43 -6.80
CA LYS A 484 1.34 -28.81 -7.23
C LYS A 484 1.15 -27.32 -7.41
N TYR A 485 2.00 -26.52 -6.75
CA TYR A 485 2.07 -25.07 -6.90
C TYR A 485 3.20 -24.65 -7.85
N ASN A 486 4.36 -25.31 -7.74
CA ASN A 486 5.51 -25.11 -8.62
C ASN A 486 6.37 -26.38 -8.66
N ASP A 487 7.51 -26.36 -9.36
CA ASP A 487 8.38 -27.52 -9.49
C ASP A 487 9.05 -27.93 -8.17
N TRP A 488 9.11 -27.06 -7.20
CA TRP A 488 9.80 -27.28 -5.91
C TRP A 488 8.83 -27.49 -4.75
N TYR A 489 7.50 -27.27 -4.95
CA TYR A 489 6.54 -27.33 -3.86
C TYR A 489 5.16 -27.80 -4.28
N SER A 490 4.66 -28.82 -3.56
CA SER A 490 3.27 -29.29 -3.63
C SER A 490 2.70 -29.39 -2.22
N GLN A 491 1.41 -29.13 -2.03
CA GLN A 491 0.76 -29.05 -0.71
C GLN A 491 -0.55 -29.85 -0.67
N CYS A 492 -0.86 -30.41 0.49
CA CYS A 492 -2.12 -31.10 0.75
C CYS A 492 -3.27 -30.11 0.93
N ILE A 493 -4.16 -29.99 -0.07
CA ILE A 493 -5.32 -29.09 -0.07
C ILE A 493 -6.60 -29.91 0.01
N ALA A 494 -7.63 -29.37 0.72
CA ALA A 494 -8.93 -30.02 0.87
C ALA A 494 -9.56 -30.39 -0.47
N ALA A 495 -10.03 -31.61 -0.64
CA ALA A 495 -10.54 -32.15 -1.91
C ALA A 495 -11.79 -31.41 -2.44
N SER A 496 -12.52 -30.67 -1.59
CA SER A 496 -13.67 -29.83 -1.96
C SER A 496 -13.29 -28.53 -2.65
N ALA A 497 -12.02 -28.15 -2.65
CA ALA A 497 -11.50 -26.93 -3.29
C ALA A 497 -11.18 -27.12 -4.79
N LYS A 498 -11.70 -28.13 -5.45
CA LYS A 498 -11.52 -28.29 -6.90
C LYS A 498 -12.29 -27.22 -7.65
N PHE A 499 -11.59 -26.20 -8.13
CA PHE A 499 -12.05 -25.29 -9.17
C PHE A 499 -12.49 -26.11 -10.40
N ARG A 500 -13.79 -26.13 -10.69
CA ARG A 500 -14.31 -26.62 -11.97
C ARG A 500 -13.96 -25.59 -13.05
N ARG A 501 -12.88 -25.80 -13.79
CA ARG A 501 -12.70 -25.17 -15.10
C ARG A 501 -13.67 -25.83 -16.08
N ASN A 502 -14.84 -25.24 -16.26
CA ASN A 502 -15.72 -25.56 -17.37
C ASN A 502 -15.33 -24.68 -18.56
N PHE A 503 -14.41 -25.16 -19.37
CA PHE A 503 -14.32 -24.74 -20.78
C PHE A 503 -15.30 -25.54 -21.59
N GLY A 504 -16.51 -25.01 -21.84
CA GLY A 504 -17.41 -25.50 -22.84
C GLY A 504 -16.94 -25.10 -24.24
N PRO A 505 -17.08 -25.96 -25.27
CA PRO A 505 -16.64 -25.65 -26.63
C PRO A 505 -17.57 -24.61 -27.27
N PHE A 506 -16.99 -23.51 -27.79
CA PHE A 506 -17.70 -22.59 -28.67
C PHE A 506 -18.06 -23.29 -29.99
N ALA A 507 -19.33 -23.60 -30.15
CA ALA A 507 -19.88 -24.01 -31.44
C ALA A 507 -19.97 -22.82 -32.40
N LYS A 508 -19.21 -22.83 -33.47
CA LYS A 508 -19.43 -21.98 -34.63
C LYS A 508 -20.82 -22.24 -35.19
N LYS A 509 -21.67 -21.20 -35.24
CA LYS A 509 -22.81 -21.18 -36.19
C LYS A 509 -22.49 -20.18 -37.30
N ARG A 510 -22.76 -20.68 -38.52
CA ARG A 510 -22.68 -19.97 -39.80
C ARG A 510 -23.63 -18.78 -39.87
#